data_e0656e484ec60684bf9d475971e362ba
#
_entry.id   e0656e484ec60684bf9d475971e362ba
#
_cell.length_a   1.000
_cell.length_b   1.000
_cell.length_c   1.000
_cell.angle_alpha   90.00
_cell.angle_beta   90.00
_cell.angle_gamma   90.00
#
_symmetry.space_group_name_H-M   'P 1'
#
loop_
_entity.id
_entity.type
_entity.pdbx_description
1 polymer ?
#
loop_
_entity_poly.entity_id
_entity_poly.type
_entity_poly.pdbx_seq_one_letter_code
_entity_poly.pdbx_strand_id
1 'polypeptide(L)'
;GSGLVGSEMCIRDRSDTVGFIRKLPTELVESFKSTLDEVREADLLVHVVDISHPTFEEQIEVVNRTLSEIDKTEKPMIMVFNKIDAFTFVPKDEDDLTPRTRENIDLDELKRTWMNKMQDNCIFISAKERTNIDALKALLYERVKQIHITRFPYNDFLFQQYDEE
;
A
#
# COMPACT_ATOMS: atom_id res chain seq x y z
N GLY A 1 -3.84 -13.36 13.24
CA GLY A 1 -4.90 -13.23 12.28
C GLY A 1 -6.00 -14.23 12.48
N SER A 2 -7.12 -13.81 13.00
CA SER A 2 -8.30 -14.64 13.04
C SER A 2 -8.97 -14.63 11.68
N GLY A 3 -8.76 -15.68 10.89
CA GLY A 3 -9.58 -15.94 9.72
C GLY A 3 -11.01 -16.20 10.19
N LEU A 4 -11.93 -15.30 9.90
CA LEU A 4 -13.35 -15.58 10.01
C LEU A 4 -13.74 -16.47 8.86
N VAL A 5 -13.88 -17.75 9.11
CA VAL A 5 -14.57 -18.68 8.22
C VAL A 5 -16.05 -18.34 8.28
N GLY A 6 -16.47 -17.40 7.47
CA GLY A 6 -17.87 -17.12 7.24
C GLY A 6 -18.30 -17.75 5.94
N SER A 7 -19.50 -18.27 5.91
CA SER A 7 -20.15 -18.94 4.79
C SER A 7 -19.83 -18.31 3.42
N GLU A 8 -19.64 -19.13 2.50
CA GLU A 8 -19.34 -19.17 1.07
C GLU A 8 -19.66 -17.99 0.14
N MET A 9 -20.05 -16.83 0.63
CA MET A 9 -20.39 -15.71 -0.23
C MET A 9 -19.58 -14.47 0.10
N CYS A 10 -18.67 -14.11 -0.81
CA CYS A 10 -17.93 -12.85 -0.82
C CYS A 10 -17.02 -12.63 0.39
N ILE A 11 -16.03 -13.47 0.50
CA ILE A 11 -15.00 -13.33 1.51
C ILE A 11 -14.09 -12.17 1.12
N ARG A 12 -14.10 -11.15 1.96
CA ARG A 12 -13.13 -10.08 1.93
C ARG A 12 -12.13 -10.34 3.05
N ASP A 13 -11.14 -11.14 2.76
CA ASP A 13 -10.08 -11.41 3.72
C ASP A 13 -8.96 -10.40 3.56
N ARG A 14 -8.51 -9.88 4.66
CA ARG A 14 -7.30 -9.08 4.73
C ARG A 14 -6.24 -9.87 5.46
N SER A 15 -5.15 -10.14 4.78
CA SER A 15 -3.96 -10.71 5.37
C SER A 15 -2.95 -9.61 5.69
N ASP A 16 -2.56 -9.53 6.95
CA ASP A 16 -1.52 -8.62 7.41
C ASP A 16 -0.21 -9.38 7.47
N THR A 17 0.74 -8.99 6.64
CA THR A 17 2.00 -9.69 6.48
C THR A 17 3.09 -9.12 7.40
N VAL A 18 4.08 -9.94 7.69
CA VAL A 18 5.32 -9.48 8.34
C VAL A 18 6.02 -8.50 7.41
N GLY A 19 6.45 -7.35 7.95
CA GLY A 19 7.13 -6.32 7.16
C GLY A 19 8.39 -6.82 6.47
N PHE A 20 8.68 -6.26 5.30
CA PHE A 20 9.90 -6.54 4.57
C PHE A 20 11.11 -5.99 5.32
N ILE A 21 12.00 -6.88 5.74
CA ILE A 21 13.23 -6.54 6.45
C ILE A 21 14.40 -6.69 5.47
N ARG A 22 15.27 -5.70 5.41
CA ARG A 22 16.43 -5.64 4.51
C ARG A 22 17.40 -6.82 4.64
N LYS A 23 17.48 -7.37 5.87
CA LYS A 23 18.26 -8.59 6.18
C LYS A 23 17.40 -9.47 7.08
N LEU A 24 16.77 -10.45 6.49
CA LEU A 24 16.08 -11.49 7.26
C LEU A 24 17.12 -12.42 7.90
N PRO A 25 17.11 -12.60 9.22
CA PRO A 25 17.83 -13.69 9.85
C PRO A 25 17.37 -15.01 9.23
N THR A 26 18.29 -15.94 9.04
CA THR A 26 18.04 -17.24 8.40
C THR A 26 16.88 -18.00 9.05
N GLU A 27 16.66 -17.80 10.35
CA GLU A 27 15.59 -18.42 11.13
C GLU A 27 14.19 -17.90 10.76
N LEU A 28 14.08 -16.68 10.23
CA LEU A 28 12.80 -16.06 9.84
C LEU A 28 12.46 -16.27 8.36
N VAL A 29 13.35 -16.86 7.57
CA VAL A 29 13.13 -17.07 6.13
C VAL A 29 11.93 -17.97 5.86
N GLU A 30 11.72 -19.02 6.66
CA GLU A 30 10.58 -19.92 6.51
C GLU A 30 9.24 -19.23 6.84
N SER A 31 9.19 -18.42 7.91
CA SER A 31 8.01 -17.62 8.23
C SER A 31 7.70 -16.59 7.14
N PHE A 32 8.73 -16.04 6.52
CA PHE A 32 8.59 -15.10 5.44
C PHE A 32 8.11 -15.77 4.14
N LYS A 33 8.52 -17.00 3.86
CA LYS A 33 8.00 -17.77 2.72
C LYS A 33 6.49 -18.00 2.81
N SER A 34 5.96 -18.32 3.98
CA SER A 34 4.50 -18.43 4.18
C SER A 34 3.77 -17.12 3.89
N THR A 35 4.35 -15.99 4.29
CA THR A 35 3.87 -14.65 3.95
C THR A 35 3.87 -14.42 2.45
N LEU A 36 4.89 -14.89 1.74
CA LEU A 36 5.00 -14.77 0.29
C LEU A 36 3.93 -15.60 -0.46
N ASP A 37 3.52 -16.73 0.09
CA ASP A 37 2.43 -17.53 -0.48
C ASP A 37 1.09 -16.78 -0.39
N GLU A 38 0.83 -16.08 0.71
CA GLU A 38 -0.35 -15.21 0.83
C GLU A 38 -0.34 -14.08 -0.20
N VAL A 39 0.82 -13.51 -0.49
CA VAL A 39 0.98 -12.49 -1.54
C VAL A 39 0.64 -13.06 -2.92
N ARG A 40 1.03 -14.30 -3.21
CA ARG A 40 0.68 -14.96 -4.48
C ARG A 40 -0.81 -15.17 -4.64
N GLU A 41 -1.51 -15.50 -3.57
CA GLU A 41 -2.94 -15.78 -3.57
C GLU A 41 -3.79 -14.49 -3.51
N ALA A 42 -3.23 -13.37 -3.13
CA ALA A 42 -3.95 -12.11 -3.02
C ALA A 42 -4.46 -11.61 -4.37
N ASP A 43 -5.66 -11.06 -4.37
CA ASP A 43 -6.28 -10.43 -5.55
C ASP A 43 -5.90 -8.94 -5.67
N LEU A 44 -5.55 -8.31 -4.56
CA LEU A 44 -5.13 -6.92 -4.45
C LEU A 44 -4.00 -6.81 -3.43
N LEU A 45 -2.95 -6.11 -3.81
CA LEU A 45 -1.85 -5.80 -2.91
C LEU A 45 -1.96 -4.36 -2.41
N VAL A 46 -1.75 -4.17 -1.13
CA VAL A 46 -1.65 -2.86 -0.50
C VAL A 46 -0.25 -2.70 0.08
N HIS A 47 0.53 -1.84 -0.56
CA HIS A 47 1.90 -1.55 -0.13
C HIS A 47 1.90 -0.31 0.76
N VAL A 48 2.10 -0.51 2.06
CA VAL A 48 2.18 0.57 3.04
C VAL A 48 3.64 1.00 3.23
N VAL A 49 3.89 2.28 3.00
CA VAL A 49 5.23 2.88 3.02
C VAL A 49 5.31 3.93 4.12
N ASP A 50 6.34 3.87 4.93
CA ASP A 50 6.67 4.90 5.92
C ASP A 50 7.53 5.99 5.28
N ILE A 51 6.90 7.12 4.90
CA ILE A 51 7.62 8.23 4.25
C ILE A 51 8.45 9.09 5.19
N SER A 52 8.33 8.88 6.49
CA SER A 52 9.21 9.53 7.46
C SER A 52 10.62 8.95 7.47
N HIS A 53 10.78 7.75 6.91
CA HIS A 53 12.08 7.11 6.79
C HIS A 53 12.87 7.68 5.61
N PRO A 54 14.13 8.09 5.79
CA PRO A 54 14.91 8.77 4.74
C PRO A 54 15.17 7.91 3.49
N THR A 55 15.15 6.59 3.62
CA THR A 55 15.39 5.64 2.51
C THR A 55 14.12 4.90 2.06
N PHE A 56 12.94 5.51 2.22
CA PHE A 56 11.68 4.85 1.90
C PHE A 56 11.57 4.43 0.43
N GLU A 57 12.14 5.17 -0.50
CA GLU A 57 12.10 4.83 -1.92
C GLU A 57 12.98 3.63 -2.27
N GLU A 58 14.14 3.48 -1.62
CA GLU A 58 14.95 2.27 -1.73
C GLU A 58 14.20 1.05 -1.20
N GLN A 59 13.44 1.23 -0.13
CA GLN A 59 12.59 0.17 0.43
C GLN A 59 11.48 -0.23 -0.56
N ILE A 60 10.88 0.73 -1.25
CA ILE A 60 9.91 0.47 -2.33
C ILE A 60 10.54 -0.37 -3.44
N GLU A 61 11.74 -0.03 -3.88
CA GLU A 61 12.45 -0.77 -4.91
C GLU A 61 12.75 -2.22 -4.50
N VAL A 62 13.17 -2.43 -3.25
CA VAL A 62 13.41 -3.77 -2.70
C VAL A 62 12.13 -4.59 -2.70
N VAL A 63 11.02 -4.01 -2.25
CA VAL A 63 9.71 -4.69 -2.25
C VAL A 63 9.28 -5.04 -3.67
N ASN A 64 9.35 -4.09 -4.60
CA ASN A 64 8.97 -4.33 -5.99
C ASN A 64 9.79 -5.45 -6.64
N ARG A 65 11.10 -5.45 -6.40
CA ARG A 65 11.99 -6.52 -6.87
C ARG A 65 11.59 -7.87 -6.30
N THR A 66 11.38 -7.93 -5.00
CA THR A 66 10.98 -9.17 -4.31
C THR A 66 9.64 -9.67 -4.84
N LEU A 67 8.66 -8.81 -5.03
CA LEU A 67 7.36 -9.19 -5.59
C LEU A 67 7.48 -9.73 -7.01
N SER A 68 8.33 -9.15 -7.85
CA SER A 68 8.56 -9.62 -9.22
C SER A 68 9.25 -11.00 -9.29
N GLU A 69 10.02 -11.35 -8.27
CA GLU A 69 10.64 -12.67 -8.15
C GLU A 69 9.64 -13.75 -7.69
N ILE A 70 8.69 -13.36 -6.85
CA ILE A 70 7.70 -14.28 -6.26
C ILE A 70 6.57 -14.59 -7.23
N ASP A 71 6.05 -13.57 -7.87
CA ASP A 71 4.90 -13.66 -8.74
C ASP A 71 5.14 -12.86 -10.01
N LYS A 72 5.14 -13.55 -11.12
CA LYS A 72 5.28 -12.96 -12.45
C LYS A 72 3.96 -12.40 -12.99
N THR A 73 2.87 -12.62 -12.27
CA THR A 73 1.57 -12.05 -12.62
C THR A 73 1.49 -10.60 -12.15
N GLU A 74 1.04 -9.72 -13.02
CA GLU A 74 0.77 -8.33 -12.64
C GLU A 74 -0.51 -8.27 -11.82
N LYS A 75 -0.36 -8.03 -10.53
CA LYS A 75 -1.50 -7.83 -9.62
C LYS A 75 -1.76 -6.34 -9.43
N PRO A 76 -3.03 -5.94 -9.30
CA PRO A 76 -3.35 -4.58 -8.92
C PRO A 76 -2.75 -4.27 -7.55
N MET A 77 -2.10 -3.11 -7.44
CA MET A 77 -1.45 -2.63 -6.23
C MET A 77 -1.87 -1.21 -5.92
N ILE A 78 -2.17 -0.95 -4.66
CA ILE A 78 -2.36 0.38 -4.10
C ILE A 78 -1.18 0.71 -3.20
N MET A 79 -0.55 1.85 -3.43
CA MET A 79 0.50 2.37 -2.55
C MET A 79 -0.10 3.33 -1.53
N VAL A 80 0.15 3.06 -0.27
CA VAL A 80 -0.28 3.89 0.86
C VAL A 80 0.95 4.52 1.50
N PHE A 81 1.13 5.80 1.29
CA PHE A 81 2.22 6.57 1.91
C PHE A 81 1.75 7.07 3.26
N ASN A 82 2.19 6.40 4.31
CA ASN A 82 1.82 6.69 5.69
C ASN A 82 2.84 7.58 6.39
N LYS A 83 2.41 8.18 7.47
CA LYS A 83 3.18 9.06 8.34
C LYS A 83 3.53 10.42 7.70
N ILE A 84 2.60 10.99 6.95
CA ILE A 84 2.76 12.36 6.43
C ILE A 84 2.94 13.40 7.53
N ASP A 85 2.44 13.12 8.73
CA ASP A 85 2.62 13.91 9.95
C ASP A 85 4.07 13.97 10.45
N ALA A 86 4.87 12.96 10.13
CA ALA A 86 6.27 12.85 10.52
C ALA A 86 7.25 13.07 9.35
N PHE A 87 6.75 13.42 8.17
CA PHE A 87 7.59 13.74 7.02
C PHE A 87 8.34 15.05 7.22
N THR A 88 9.64 15.03 6.96
CA THR A 88 10.51 16.21 7.07
C THR A 88 11.28 16.41 5.79
N PHE A 89 11.57 17.67 5.47
CA PHE A 89 12.44 18.05 4.36
C PHE A 89 13.31 19.24 4.74
N VAL A 90 14.38 19.46 4.00
CA VAL A 90 15.28 20.58 4.18
C VAL A 90 14.96 21.64 3.11
N PRO A 91 14.40 22.80 3.49
CA PRO A 91 14.19 23.88 2.54
C PRO A 91 15.51 24.33 1.94
N LYS A 92 15.52 24.65 0.67
CA LYS A 92 16.68 25.15 -0.03
C LYS A 92 16.51 26.65 -0.26
N ASP A 93 17.52 27.45 0.13
CA ASP A 93 17.53 28.88 -0.09
C ASP A 93 17.66 29.19 -1.60
N GLU A 94 17.04 30.28 -2.03
CA GLU A 94 17.07 30.71 -3.45
C GLU A 94 18.48 31.03 -3.94
N ASP A 95 19.37 31.43 -3.02
CA ASP A 95 20.77 31.75 -3.29
C ASP A 95 21.72 30.54 -3.28
N ASP A 96 21.20 29.38 -2.91
CA ASP A 96 21.99 28.15 -2.85
C ASP A 96 22.08 27.50 -4.25
N LEU A 97 23.22 27.68 -4.91
CA LEU A 97 23.52 27.14 -6.23
C LEU A 97 23.89 25.65 -6.24
N THR A 98 23.94 24.99 -5.11
CA THR A 98 24.20 23.53 -5.08
C THR A 98 23.04 22.77 -5.73
N PRO A 99 23.29 21.58 -6.32
CA PRO A 99 22.20 20.77 -6.87
C PRO A 99 21.18 20.41 -5.79
N ARG A 100 19.90 20.45 -6.14
CA ARG A 100 18.84 19.95 -5.25
C ARG A 100 19.04 18.47 -5.02
N THR A 101 18.98 18.08 -3.76
CA THR A 101 18.99 16.69 -3.35
C THR A 101 17.58 16.23 -2.99
N ARG A 102 17.44 14.95 -2.73
CA ARG A 102 16.18 14.35 -2.28
C ARG A 102 15.64 14.95 -0.99
N GLU A 103 16.53 15.37 -0.10
CA GLU A 103 16.17 16.01 1.19
C GLU A 103 15.47 17.36 1.00
N ASN A 104 15.61 17.99 -0.16
CA ASN A 104 14.99 19.27 -0.50
C ASN A 104 13.58 19.14 -1.10
N ILE A 105 13.06 17.94 -1.27
CA ILE A 105 11.73 17.71 -1.81
C ILE A 105 10.70 17.88 -0.69
N ASP A 106 9.75 18.79 -0.88
CA ASP A 106 8.65 18.96 0.04
C ASP A 106 7.54 17.92 -0.17
N LEU A 107 6.59 17.85 0.77
CA LEU A 107 5.51 16.87 0.72
C LEU A 107 4.62 17.05 -0.52
N ASP A 108 4.33 18.27 -0.94
CA ASP A 108 3.46 18.53 -2.10
C ASP A 108 4.14 18.13 -3.40
N GLU A 109 5.43 18.35 -3.52
CA GLU A 109 6.24 17.90 -4.65
C GLU A 109 6.31 16.36 -4.71
N LEU A 110 6.50 15.73 -3.56
CA LEU A 110 6.49 14.28 -3.43
C LEU A 110 5.14 13.69 -3.85
N LYS A 111 4.03 14.27 -3.38
CA LYS A 111 2.67 13.86 -3.76
C LYS A 111 2.46 13.96 -5.27
N ARG A 112 2.84 15.09 -5.88
CA ARG A 112 2.72 15.27 -7.35
C ARG A 112 3.52 14.25 -8.13
N THR A 113 4.73 13.97 -7.71
CA THR A 113 5.61 12.99 -8.36
C THR A 113 4.98 11.60 -8.35
N TRP A 114 4.52 11.14 -7.20
CA TRP A 114 3.92 9.81 -7.06
C TRP A 114 2.54 9.71 -7.69
N MET A 115 1.71 10.75 -7.61
CA MET A 115 0.42 10.80 -8.30
C MET A 115 0.58 10.74 -9.81
N ASN A 116 1.59 11.41 -10.37
CA ASN A 116 1.88 11.31 -11.79
C ASN A 116 2.38 9.91 -12.19
N LYS A 117 3.14 9.25 -11.33
CA LYS A 117 3.69 7.91 -11.58
C LYS A 117 2.65 6.80 -11.41
N MET A 118 1.83 6.89 -10.38
CA MET A 118 0.89 5.85 -9.95
C MET A 118 -0.56 6.16 -10.29
N GLN A 119 -0.85 7.38 -10.73
CA GLN A 119 -2.21 7.86 -10.97
C GLN A 119 -3.11 7.69 -9.72
N ASP A 120 -4.28 7.06 -9.87
CA ASP A 120 -5.24 6.84 -8.79
C ASP A 120 -4.89 5.67 -7.84
N ASN A 121 -3.73 5.06 -8.03
CA ASN A 121 -3.29 3.89 -7.26
C ASN A 121 -2.39 4.23 -6.08
N CYS A 122 -2.35 5.49 -5.66
CA CYS A 122 -1.62 5.89 -4.46
C CYS A 122 -2.42 6.86 -3.62
N ILE A 123 -2.15 6.84 -2.32
CA ILE A 123 -2.77 7.75 -1.36
C ILE A 123 -1.77 8.09 -0.25
N PHE A 124 -1.82 9.34 0.21
CA PHE A 124 -0.99 9.85 1.30
C PHE A 124 -1.85 10.01 2.55
N ILE A 125 -1.46 9.35 3.64
CA ILE A 125 -2.22 9.31 4.88
C ILE A 125 -1.35 9.59 6.11
N SER A 126 -2.00 9.94 7.21
CA SER A 126 -1.49 9.75 8.55
C SER A 126 -2.46 8.86 9.34
N ALA A 127 -2.05 7.65 9.62
CA ALA A 127 -2.85 6.76 10.45
C ALA A 127 -2.96 7.29 11.88
N LYS A 128 -1.90 7.92 12.38
CA LYS A 128 -1.87 8.52 13.72
C LYS A 128 -2.86 9.67 13.86
N GLU A 129 -2.87 10.61 12.91
CA GLU A 129 -3.73 11.79 12.93
C GLU A 129 -5.08 11.55 12.22
N ARG A 130 -5.32 10.36 11.74
CA ARG A 130 -6.49 9.96 10.95
C ARG A 130 -6.70 10.78 9.66
N THR A 131 -5.64 11.32 9.12
CA THR A 131 -5.69 12.10 7.88
C THR A 131 -5.89 11.17 6.67
N ASN A 132 -6.88 11.45 5.84
CA ASN A 132 -7.23 10.69 4.62
C ASN A 132 -7.60 9.21 4.84
N ILE A 133 -7.95 8.81 6.05
CA ILE A 133 -8.34 7.43 6.33
C ILE A 133 -9.65 7.07 5.63
N ASP A 134 -10.62 7.96 5.59
CA ASP A 134 -11.90 7.71 4.91
C ASP A 134 -11.70 7.61 3.39
N ALA A 135 -10.82 8.42 2.82
CA ALA A 135 -10.42 8.33 1.42
C ALA A 135 -9.71 6.99 1.11
N LEU A 136 -8.86 6.50 2.01
CA LEU A 136 -8.25 5.18 1.89
C LEU A 136 -9.29 4.06 1.91
N LYS A 137 -10.23 4.11 2.84
CA LYS A 137 -11.32 3.12 2.92
C LYS A 137 -12.15 3.11 1.63
N ALA A 138 -12.50 4.28 1.11
CA ALA A 138 -13.26 4.41 -0.13
C ALA A 138 -12.48 3.85 -1.33
N LEU A 139 -11.19 4.12 -1.42
CA LEU A 139 -10.31 3.61 -2.47
C LEU A 139 -10.21 2.07 -2.43
N LEU A 140 -9.97 1.51 -1.25
CA LEU A 140 -9.91 0.06 -1.05
C LEU A 140 -11.24 -0.61 -1.40
N TYR A 141 -12.36 -0.04 -0.94
CA TYR A 141 -13.68 -0.56 -1.24
C TYR A 141 -13.95 -0.58 -2.74
N GLU A 142 -13.66 0.50 -3.45
CA GLU A 142 -13.87 0.60 -4.88
C GLU A 142 -13.03 -0.41 -5.67
N ARG A 143 -11.77 -0.60 -5.30
CA ARG A 143 -10.89 -1.56 -5.96
C ARG A 143 -11.34 -3.01 -5.72
N VAL A 144 -11.70 -3.36 -4.50
CA VAL A 144 -12.22 -4.69 -4.16
C VAL A 144 -13.54 -4.96 -4.89
N LYS A 145 -14.42 -3.96 -4.96
CA LYS A 145 -15.67 -4.03 -5.71
C LYS A 145 -15.44 -4.32 -7.19
N GLN A 146 -14.52 -3.62 -7.83
CA GLN A 146 -14.18 -3.83 -9.24
C GLN A 146 -13.64 -5.24 -9.49
N ILE A 147 -12.77 -5.74 -8.63
CA ILE A 147 -12.24 -7.11 -8.73
C ILE A 147 -13.37 -8.13 -8.59
N HIS A 148 -14.26 -7.92 -7.63
CA HIS A 148 -15.39 -8.81 -7.40
C HIS A 148 -16.34 -8.85 -8.61
N ILE A 149 -16.72 -7.70 -9.16
CA ILE A 149 -17.58 -7.61 -10.34
C ILE A 149 -16.95 -8.31 -11.55
N THR A 150 -15.66 -8.16 -11.73
CA THR A 150 -14.92 -8.82 -12.83
C THR A 150 -14.91 -10.33 -12.67
N ARG A 151 -14.75 -10.83 -11.45
CA ARG A 151 -14.71 -12.27 -11.15
C ARG A 151 -16.10 -12.92 -11.20
N PHE A 152 -17.13 -12.19 -10.79
CA PHE A 152 -18.52 -12.66 -10.67
C PHE A 152 -19.49 -11.71 -11.38
N PRO A 153 -19.48 -11.65 -12.74
CA PRO A 153 -20.24 -10.65 -13.49
C PRO A 153 -21.77 -10.84 -13.41
N TYR A 154 -22.23 -12.01 -12.95
CA TYR A 154 -23.66 -12.34 -12.85
C TYR A 154 -24.21 -12.29 -11.43
N ASN A 155 -23.39 -12.01 -10.44
CA ASN A 155 -23.87 -11.75 -9.10
C ASN A 155 -24.21 -10.26 -8.97
N ASP A 156 -25.51 -9.98 -8.83
CA ASP A 156 -25.93 -8.68 -8.35
C ASP A 156 -25.24 -8.44 -7.01
N PHE A 157 -24.36 -7.48 -7.00
CA PHE A 157 -23.70 -7.04 -5.77
C PHE A 157 -24.76 -6.32 -4.95
N LEU A 158 -25.61 -7.08 -4.29
CA LEU A 158 -26.58 -6.54 -3.34
C LEU A 158 -25.77 -5.95 -2.18
N PHE A 159 -25.64 -4.66 -2.22
CA PHE A 159 -25.16 -3.87 -1.11
C PHE A 159 -26.11 -4.11 0.05
N GLN A 160 -25.69 -4.88 1.02
CA GLN A 160 -26.23 -4.71 2.33
C GLN A 160 -25.73 -3.36 2.82
N GLN A 161 -26.58 -2.35 2.72
CA GLN A 161 -26.41 -1.14 3.48
C GLN A 161 -26.56 -1.57 4.94
N TYR A 162 -25.47 -1.61 5.65
CA TYR A 162 -25.53 -1.58 7.09
C TYR A 162 -25.89 -0.15 7.45
N ASP A 163 -27.16 0.06 7.75
CA ASP A 163 -27.59 1.27 8.43
C ASP A 163 -26.84 1.29 9.77
N GLU A 164 -25.98 2.27 9.95
CA GLU A 164 -25.37 2.55 11.23
C GLU A 164 -26.48 3.05 12.18
N GLU A 165 -26.86 2.22 13.16
CA GLU A 165 -27.53 2.68 14.38
C GLU A 165 -26.50 3.20 15.39
#